data_0d0129ddc1e496ddc63ae1400ac2fed4
#
_entry.id   0d0129ddc1e496ddc63ae1400ac2fed4
#
_cell.length_a   1.000
_cell.length_b   1.000
_cell.length_c   1.000
_cell.angle_alpha   90.00
_cell.angle_beta   90.00
_cell.angle_gamma   90.00
#
_symmetry.space_group_name_H-M   'P 1'
#
loop_
_entity.id
_entity.type
_entity.pdbx_description
1 polymer ?
#
loop_
_entity_poly.entity_id
_entity_poly.type
_entity_poly.pdbx_seq_one_letter_code
_entity_poly.pdbx_strand_id
1 'polypeptide(L)'
;MKFEFDESLSKIFRAVKAIGAEVTGMAPNKKFAEDVSVKTYGKESQLGGKADAMRHITFSALASQQYSEPVAKTISVLNENITYNQSKAEKDMDYSNDAIGRDIAKKAKSKEEIVEMAKEAIDTGKAKTIKDTTGPYY
;
A
#
# COMPACT_ATOMS: atom_id res chain seq x y z
N MET A 1 -12.18 -12.86 -9.88
CA MET A 1 -11.44 -13.58 -10.95
C MET A 1 -9.95 -13.41 -10.73
N LYS A 2 -9.25 -14.52 -10.69
CA LYS A 2 -7.81 -14.53 -10.49
C LYS A 2 -7.15 -14.57 -11.87
N PHE A 3 -6.46 -13.51 -12.25
CA PHE A 3 -5.65 -13.53 -13.46
C PHE A 3 -4.27 -14.06 -13.11
N GLU A 4 -3.89 -15.16 -13.70
CA GLU A 4 -2.52 -15.63 -13.65
C GLU A 4 -1.82 -15.15 -14.92
N PHE A 5 -0.84 -14.28 -14.75
CA PHE A 5 0.01 -13.86 -15.85
C PHE A 5 1.28 -14.69 -15.83
N ASP A 6 1.77 -15.05 -16.99
CA ASP A 6 3.11 -15.60 -17.10
C ASP A 6 4.15 -14.51 -16.73
N GLU A 7 5.39 -14.93 -16.58
CA GLU A 7 6.47 -14.02 -16.17
C GLU A 7 6.66 -12.85 -17.13
N SER A 8 6.49 -13.09 -18.43
CA SER A 8 6.64 -12.06 -19.46
C SER A 8 5.57 -10.98 -19.34
N LEU A 9 4.32 -11.40 -19.16
CA LEU A 9 3.22 -10.48 -18.96
C LEU A 9 3.37 -9.69 -17.66
N SER A 10 3.82 -10.33 -16.59
CA SER A 10 4.10 -9.66 -15.31
C SER A 10 5.14 -8.55 -15.47
N LYS A 11 6.20 -8.78 -16.23
CA LYS A 11 7.21 -7.77 -16.52
C LYS A 11 6.65 -6.59 -17.29
N ILE A 12 5.82 -6.86 -18.31
CA ILE A 12 5.17 -5.82 -19.11
C ILE A 12 4.26 -4.97 -18.23
N PHE A 13 3.43 -5.59 -17.41
CA PHE A 13 2.54 -4.86 -16.50
C PHE A 13 3.30 -4.02 -15.50
N ARG A 14 4.41 -4.52 -14.94
CA ARG A 14 5.26 -3.73 -14.04
C ARG A 14 5.86 -2.53 -14.74
N ALA A 15 6.32 -2.70 -15.98
CA ALA A 15 6.86 -1.59 -16.76
C ALA A 15 5.79 -0.53 -17.06
N VAL A 16 4.61 -0.94 -17.49
CA VAL A 16 3.47 -0.04 -17.74
C VAL A 16 3.07 0.69 -16.46
N LYS A 17 3.03 -0.01 -15.34
CA LYS A 17 2.72 0.59 -14.04
C LYS A 17 3.76 1.62 -13.62
N ALA A 18 5.04 1.32 -13.79
CA ALA A 18 6.13 2.25 -13.47
C ALA A 18 6.06 3.52 -14.31
N ILE A 19 5.85 3.38 -15.62
CA ILE A 19 5.65 4.49 -16.54
C ILE A 19 4.43 5.31 -16.14
N GLY A 20 3.32 4.62 -15.86
CA GLY A 20 2.08 5.25 -15.42
C GLY A 20 2.25 6.04 -14.13
N ALA A 21 3.01 5.51 -13.17
CA ALA A 21 3.30 6.18 -11.91
C ALA A 21 4.08 7.49 -12.13
N GLU A 22 5.07 7.49 -13.00
CA GLU A 22 5.84 8.69 -13.33
C GLU A 22 5.01 9.73 -14.06
N VAL A 23 4.26 9.31 -15.06
CA VAL A 23 3.42 10.22 -15.86
C VAL A 23 2.28 10.82 -15.03
N THR A 24 1.72 10.05 -14.11
CA THR A 24 0.58 10.48 -13.30
C THR A 24 0.97 11.18 -12.00
N GLY A 25 2.26 11.25 -11.67
CA GLY A 25 2.74 11.84 -10.41
C GLY A 25 2.58 10.93 -9.21
N MET A 26 2.38 9.64 -9.41
CA MET A 26 2.26 8.66 -8.32
C MET A 26 3.60 8.31 -7.66
N ALA A 27 4.71 8.50 -8.36
CA ALA A 27 6.02 8.18 -7.84
C ALA A 27 6.38 8.97 -6.56
N PRO A 28 6.10 10.28 -6.46
CA PRO A 28 6.30 11.01 -5.21
C PRO A 28 5.45 10.48 -4.05
N ASN A 29 4.22 10.08 -4.31
CA ASN A 29 3.34 9.50 -3.29
C ASN A 29 3.88 8.16 -2.77
N LYS A 30 4.40 7.34 -3.68
CA LYS A 30 5.03 6.07 -3.32
C LYS A 30 6.23 6.29 -2.42
N LYS A 31 7.12 7.21 -2.81
CA LYS A 31 8.30 7.54 -2.02
C LYS A 31 7.92 8.09 -0.64
N PHE A 32 6.96 8.99 -0.58
CA PHE A 32 6.48 9.52 0.69
C PHE A 32 5.95 8.42 1.61
N ALA A 33 5.14 7.51 1.07
CA ALA A 33 4.59 6.40 1.85
C ALA A 33 5.69 5.46 2.37
N GLU A 34 6.69 5.16 1.55
CA GLU A 34 7.84 4.35 1.97
C GLU A 34 8.65 5.04 3.05
N ASP A 35 8.99 6.31 2.86
CA ASP A 35 9.80 7.06 3.81
C ASP A 35 9.11 7.19 5.18
N VAL A 36 7.83 7.52 5.19
CA VAL A 36 7.09 7.67 6.46
C VAL A 36 6.90 6.33 7.16
N SER A 37 6.72 5.26 6.41
CA SER A 37 6.55 3.92 6.99
C SER A 37 7.82 3.45 7.70
N VAL A 38 8.98 3.63 7.07
CA VAL A 38 10.28 3.29 7.65
C VAL A 38 10.60 4.16 8.86
N LYS A 39 10.34 5.46 8.74
CA LYS A 39 10.57 6.42 9.84
C LYS A 39 9.72 6.09 11.06
N THR A 40 8.48 5.65 10.86
CA THR A 40 7.55 5.39 11.96
C THR A 40 7.75 4.01 12.60
N TYR A 41 7.95 2.98 11.80
CA TYR A 41 7.97 1.59 12.28
C TYR A 41 9.24 0.80 11.99
N GLY A 42 10.20 1.38 11.25
CA GLY A 42 11.48 0.73 10.95
C GLY A 42 11.44 -0.18 9.73
N LYS A 43 12.63 -0.48 9.22
CA LYS A 43 12.80 -1.33 8.02
C LYS A 43 12.39 -2.77 8.24
N GLU A 44 12.50 -3.26 9.47
CA GLU A 44 12.24 -4.67 9.81
C GLU A 44 10.78 -5.04 9.60
N SER A 45 9.88 -4.08 9.63
CA SER A 45 8.45 -4.33 9.48
C SER A 45 7.90 -4.02 8.08
N GLN A 46 8.75 -3.92 7.06
CA GLN A 46 8.35 -3.58 5.68
C GLN A 46 7.63 -4.70 4.95
N LEU A 47 7.73 -5.94 5.41
CA LEU A 47 7.03 -7.08 4.79
C LEU A 47 6.08 -7.73 5.80
N GLY A 48 4.80 -7.48 5.64
CA GLY A 48 3.76 -8.07 6.47
C GLY A 48 3.59 -7.47 7.86
N GLY A 49 4.42 -6.47 8.23
CA GLY A 49 4.37 -5.82 9.53
C GLY A 49 3.77 -4.43 9.51
N LYS A 50 4.03 -3.66 10.56
CA LYS A 50 3.45 -2.30 10.72
C LYS A 50 3.91 -1.31 9.66
N ALA A 51 5.18 -1.35 9.27
CA ALA A 51 5.67 -0.46 8.20
C ALA A 51 5.01 -0.79 6.85
N ASP A 52 4.79 -2.06 6.57
CA ASP A 52 4.08 -2.49 5.37
C ASP A 52 2.64 -1.97 5.37
N ALA A 53 1.94 -2.14 6.49
CA ALA A 53 0.59 -1.60 6.67
C ALA A 53 0.56 -0.08 6.49
N MET A 54 1.51 0.64 7.08
CA MET A 54 1.62 2.09 6.99
C MET A 54 1.83 2.55 5.54
N ARG A 55 2.68 1.85 4.81
CA ARG A 55 2.96 2.15 3.40
C ARG A 55 1.69 2.01 2.55
N HIS A 56 0.98 0.91 2.69
CA HIS A 56 -0.24 0.65 1.93
C HIS A 56 -1.36 1.62 2.26
N ILE A 57 -1.60 1.87 3.54
CA ILE A 57 -2.63 2.82 3.98
C ILE A 57 -2.32 4.22 3.46
N THR A 58 -1.11 4.69 3.66
CA THR A 58 -0.69 6.04 3.25
C THR A 58 -0.75 6.21 1.74
N PHE A 59 -0.20 5.26 0.99
CA PHE A 59 -0.23 5.31 -0.47
C PHE A 59 -1.66 5.31 -1.01
N SER A 60 -2.49 4.42 -0.50
CA SER A 60 -3.89 4.31 -0.92
C SER A 60 -4.67 5.59 -0.62
N ALA A 61 -4.43 6.20 0.53
CA ALA A 61 -5.07 7.47 0.88
C ALA A 61 -4.64 8.60 -0.06
N LEU A 62 -3.34 8.73 -0.34
CA LEU A 62 -2.81 9.74 -1.25
C LEU A 62 -3.33 9.55 -2.67
N ALA A 63 -3.35 8.31 -3.15
CA ALA A 63 -3.88 7.99 -4.47
C ALA A 63 -5.37 8.33 -4.59
N SER A 64 -6.15 8.01 -3.56
CA SER A 64 -7.59 8.31 -3.53
C SER A 64 -7.87 9.81 -3.55
N GLN A 65 -7.05 10.61 -2.88
CA GLN A 65 -7.20 12.06 -2.88
C GLN A 65 -6.74 12.68 -4.20
N GLN A 66 -5.69 12.14 -4.81
CA GLN A 66 -5.14 12.69 -6.05
C GLN A 66 -6.03 12.37 -7.26
N TYR A 67 -6.60 11.21 -7.32
CA TYR A 67 -7.39 10.76 -8.48
C TYR A 67 -8.87 10.53 -8.17
N SER A 68 -9.15 9.49 -7.43
CA SER A 68 -10.47 9.12 -6.92
C SER A 68 -10.37 7.76 -6.26
N GLU A 69 -11.36 7.40 -5.47
CA GLU A 69 -11.43 6.07 -4.85
C GLU A 69 -11.45 4.93 -5.89
N PRO A 70 -12.27 4.98 -6.96
CA PRO A 70 -12.26 3.91 -7.96
C PRO A 70 -10.92 3.72 -8.65
N VAL A 71 -10.21 4.81 -8.96
CA VAL A 71 -8.87 4.74 -9.57
C VAL A 71 -7.87 4.14 -8.59
N ALA A 72 -7.87 4.58 -7.34
CA ALA A 72 -6.99 4.04 -6.30
C ALA A 72 -7.23 2.54 -6.09
N LYS A 73 -8.49 2.12 -6.06
CA LYS A 73 -8.85 0.71 -5.95
C LYS A 73 -8.33 -0.10 -7.14
N THR A 74 -8.45 0.42 -8.34
CA THR A 74 -7.94 -0.23 -9.55
C THR A 74 -6.42 -0.40 -9.48
N ILE A 75 -5.70 0.63 -9.05
CA ILE A 75 -4.25 0.58 -8.88
C ILE A 75 -3.88 -0.49 -7.86
N SER A 76 -4.57 -0.56 -6.73
CA SER A 76 -4.33 -1.57 -5.70
C SER A 76 -4.56 -2.98 -6.24
N VAL A 77 -5.68 -3.21 -6.93
CA VAL A 77 -6.01 -4.52 -7.50
C VAL A 77 -4.95 -4.95 -8.51
N LEU A 78 -4.54 -4.06 -9.41
CA LEU A 78 -3.50 -4.36 -10.38
C LEU A 78 -2.17 -4.67 -9.70
N ASN A 79 -1.80 -3.89 -8.69
CA ASN A 79 -0.56 -4.10 -7.94
C ASN A 79 -0.53 -5.47 -7.28
N GLU A 80 -1.61 -5.85 -6.58
CA GLU A 80 -1.68 -7.13 -5.88
C GLU A 80 -1.71 -8.33 -6.84
N ASN A 81 -2.35 -8.20 -8.00
CA ASN A 81 -2.41 -9.28 -8.98
C ASN A 81 -1.13 -9.46 -9.81
N ILE A 82 -0.30 -8.42 -9.89
CA ILE A 82 0.96 -8.44 -10.65
C ILE A 82 2.13 -8.84 -9.77
N THR A 83 2.02 -8.66 -8.46
CA THR A 83 3.11 -9.00 -7.52
C THR A 83 3.31 -10.51 -7.48
N TYR A 84 4.48 -10.94 -7.93
CA TYR A 84 4.84 -12.35 -8.02
C TYR A 84 5.17 -12.91 -6.63
N ASN A 85 4.74 -14.14 -6.37
CA ASN A 85 5.03 -14.88 -5.13
C ASN A 85 4.43 -14.30 -3.83
N GLN A 86 3.46 -13.42 -3.94
CA GLN A 86 2.77 -12.95 -2.76
C GLN A 86 1.79 -14.01 -2.25
N SER A 87 1.83 -14.29 -0.95
CA SER A 87 0.91 -15.24 -0.32
C SER A 87 -0.51 -14.68 -0.27
N LYS A 88 -1.49 -15.57 -0.07
CA LYS A 88 -2.88 -15.16 0.12
C LYS A 88 -3.03 -14.24 1.34
N ALA A 89 -2.34 -14.56 2.44
CA ALA A 89 -2.37 -13.75 3.65
C ALA A 89 -1.83 -12.34 3.40
N GLU A 90 -0.75 -12.21 2.64
CA GLU A 90 -0.18 -10.92 2.27
C GLU A 90 -1.13 -10.11 1.39
N LYS A 91 -1.77 -10.75 0.40
CA LYS A 91 -2.77 -10.09 -0.44
C LYS A 91 -3.97 -9.59 0.35
N ASP A 92 -4.50 -10.44 1.22
CA ASP A 92 -5.65 -10.09 2.06
C ASP A 92 -5.30 -8.92 3.00
N MET A 93 -4.10 -8.91 3.56
CA MET A 93 -3.59 -7.83 4.38
C MET A 93 -3.53 -6.53 3.57
N ASP A 94 -2.94 -6.57 2.39
CA ASP A 94 -2.76 -5.39 1.56
C ASP A 94 -4.10 -4.82 1.08
N TYR A 95 -5.02 -5.66 0.65
CA TYR A 95 -6.37 -5.22 0.28
C TYR A 95 -7.11 -4.57 1.45
N SER A 96 -7.00 -5.16 2.63
CA SER A 96 -7.63 -4.63 3.83
C SER A 96 -7.06 -3.25 4.20
N ASN A 97 -5.76 -3.11 4.16
CA ASN A 97 -5.08 -1.86 4.50
C ASN A 97 -5.30 -0.78 3.42
N ASP A 98 -5.34 -1.16 2.16
CA ASP A 98 -5.68 -0.24 1.08
C ASP A 98 -7.10 0.33 1.25
N ALA A 99 -8.05 -0.51 1.69
CA ALA A 99 -9.41 -0.06 1.97
C ALA A 99 -9.46 0.96 3.12
N ILE A 100 -8.65 0.76 4.16
CA ILE A 100 -8.51 1.72 5.26
C ILE A 100 -7.97 3.04 4.72
N GLY A 101 -6.99 3.00 3.83
CA GLY A 101 -6.43 4.21 3.20
C GLY A 101 -7.47 4.97 2.40
N ARG A 102 -8.28 4.29 1.61
CA ARG A 102 -9.37 4.93 0.86
C ARG A 102 -10.39 5.60 1.77
N ASP A 103 -10.67 4.99 2.91
CA ASP A 103 -11.57 5.58 3.90
C ASP A 103 -10.95 6.82 4.57
N ILE A 104 -9.68 6.76 4.93
CA ILE A 104 -8.93 7.90 5.48
C ILE A 104 -8.94 9.07 4.50
N ALA A 105 -8.80 8.80 3.21
CA ALA A 105 -8.82 9.83 2.18
C ALA A 105 -10.06 10.70 2.20
N LYS A 106 -11.19 10.14 2.60
CA LYS A 106 -12.47 10.87 2.71
C LYS A 106 -12.49 11.86 3.88
N LYS A 107 -11.64 11.65 4.88
CA LYS A 107 -11.67 12.39 6.15
C LYS A 107 -10.47 13.31 6.32
N ALA A 108 -9.32 12.92 5.85
CA ALA A 108 -8.07 13.65 6.05
C ALA A 108 -7.99 14.88 5.13
N LYS A 109 -7.53 15.99 5.69
CA LYS A 109 -7.41 17.28 4.97
C LYS A 109 -5.97 17.62 4.59
N SER A 110 -5.01 16.83 5.04
CA SER A 110 -3.60 17.07 4.78
C SER A 110 -2.83 15.75 4.79
N LYS A 111 -1.59 15.76 4.27
CA LYS A 111 -0.70 14.60 4.36
C LYS A 111 -0.40 14.23 5.81
N GLU A 112 -0.26 15.22 6.67
CA GLU A 112 0.00 15.02 8.09
C GLU A 112 -1.18 14.28 8.75
N GLU A 113 -2.41 14.67 8.45
CA GLU A 113 -3.60 13.97 8.94
C GLU A 113 -3.68 12.55 8.42
N ILE A 114 -3.31 12.30 7.16
CA ILE A 114 -3.24 10.94 6.61
C ILE A 114 -2.28 10.09 7.44
N VAL A 115 -1.10 10.59 7.73
CA VAL A 115 -0.08 9.88 8.51
C VAL A 115 -0.58 9.59 9.93
N GLU A 116 -1.19 10.57 10.60
CA GLU A 116 -1.74 10.41 11.94
C GLU A 116 -2.86 9.37 11.97
N MET A 117 -3.78 9.43 11.03
CA MET A 117 -4.89 8.48 10.94
C MET A 117 -4.41 7.06 10.60
N ALA A 118 -3.42 6.95 9.73
CA ALA A 118 -2.81 5.66 9.40
C ALA A 118 -2.13 5.05 10.63
N LYS A 119 -1.35 5.85 11.35
CA LYS A 119 -0.68 5.42 12.58
C LYS A 119 -1.69 4.97 13.63
N GLU A 120 -2.76 5.73 13.82
CA GLU A 120 -3.83 5.36 14.75
C GLU A 120 -4.47 4.02 14.37
N ALA A 121 -4.77 3.81 13.10
CA ALA A 121 -5.35 2.56 12.63
C ALA A 121 -4.43 1.35 12.91
N ILE A 122 -3.13 1.55 12.80
CA ILE A 122 -2.15 0.49 13.06
C ILE A 122 -2.01 0.26 14.57
N ASP A 123 -1.82 1.32 15.33
CA ASP A 123 -1.55 1.24 16.78
C ASP A 123 -2.76 0.72 17.56
N THR A 124 -3.98 0.94 17.06
CA THR A 124 -5.22 0.44 17.68
C THR A 124 -5.61 -0.97 17.20
N GLY A 125 -4.85 -1.56 16.28
CA GLY A 125 -5.14 -2.89 15.76
C GLY A 125 -6.20 -2.96 14.67
N LYS A 126 -6.67 -1.82 14.17
CA LYS A 126 -7.64 -1.76 13.06
C LYS A 126 -7.00 -2.19 11.75
N ALA A 127 -5.76 -1.79 11.51
CA ALA A 127 -4.99 -2.22 10.35
C ALA A 127 -4.53 -3.66 10.53
N LYS A 128 -4.44 -4.38 9.42
CA LYS A 128 -4.07 -5.78 9.43
C LYS A 128 -2.56 -5.95 9.22
N THR A 129 -1.96 -6.80 10.03
CA THR A 129 -0.59 -7.28 9.85
C THR A 129 -0.59 -8.80 9.94
N ILE A 130 0.33 -9.45 9.26
CA ILE A 130 0.45 -10.91 9.27
C ILE A 130 1.62 -11.38 10.11
N LYS A 131 2.47 -10.46 10.54
CA LYS A 131 3.64 -10.76 11.36
C LYS A 131 3.68 -9.83 12.55
N ASP A 132 4.16 -10.37 13.67
CA ASP A 132 4.53 -9.54 14.78
C ASP A 132 5.71 -8.67 14.35
N THR A 133 5.61 -7.39 14.62
CA THR A 133 6.58 -6.40 14.19
C THR A 133 7.82 -6.33 15.06
N THR A 134 7.91 -7.16 16.07
CA THR A 134 9.04 -7.21 16.98
C THR A 134 10.11 -8.20 16.55
N GLY A 135 9.82 -9.04 15.55
CA GLY A 135 10.73 -10.05 15.06
C GLY A 135 11.29 -9.76 13.68
N PRO A 136 12.45 -10.33 13.35
CA PRO A 136 12.98 -10.23 11.99
C PRO A 136 12.10 -10.99 11.01
N TYR A 137 12.08 -10.51 9.79
CA TYR A 137 11.52 -11.29 8.69
C TYR A 137 12.50 -12.37 8.28
N TYR A 138 11.99 -13.55 8.14
CA TYR A 138 12.78 -14.69 7.69
C TYR A 138 12.77 -14.80 6.21
#